data_290deca4d77793c6970ab37007585b8c
#
_entry.id   290deca4d77793c6970ab37007585b8c
#
_cell.length_a   1.000
_cell.length_b   1.000
_cell.length_c   1.000
_cell.angle_alpha   90.00
_cell.angle_beta   90.00
_cell.angle_gamma   90.00
#
_symmetry.space_group_name_H-M   'P 1'
#
loop_
_entity.id
_entity.type
_entity.pdbx_description
1 polymer ?
#
loop_
_entity_poly.entity_id
_entity_poly.type
_entity_poly.pdbx_seq_one_letter_code
_entity_poly.pdbx_strand_id
1 'polypeptide(L)'
;MACMQYIAFDFETSGLPEGRRNVEVTPETLKNFDSCRAVSLSASRFSHRGRLLDTFDATVLPTGFTISQKSIEIHGITQERANREGRPFTDVFVDFMKF
;
A
#
# COMPACT_ATOMS: atom_id res chain seq x y z
N MET A 1 21.95 10.67 -22.51
CA MET A 1 22.21 10.26 -21.12
C MET A 1 20.89 10.20 -20.35
N ALA A 2 20.60 9.08 -19.73
CA ALA A 2 19.37 8.93 -18.96
C ALA A 2 19.45 9.76 -17.66
N CYS A 3 18.43 10.57 -17.39
CA CYS A 3 18.31 11.29 -16.13
C CYS A 3 17.70 10.38 -15.08
N MET A 4 18.29 10.36 -13.89
CA MET A 4 17.76 9.64 -12.75
C MET A 4 16.43 10.26 -12.32
N GLN A 5 15.46 9.42 -12.02
CA GLN A 5 14.18 9.84 -11.43
C GLN A 5 14.01 9.16 -10.08
N TYR A 6 13.19 9.75 -9.24
CA TYR A 6 12.90 9.23 -7.90
C TYR A 6 11.41 8.93 -7.80
N ILE A 7 11.11 7.81 -7.14
CA ILE A 7 9.73 7.47 -6.80
C ILE A 7 9.63 7.41 -5.28
N ALA A 8 8.73 8.22 -4.73
CA ALA A 8 8.33 8.13 -3.33
C ALA A 8 6.98 7.44 -3.28
N PHE A 9 6.84 6.40 -2.48
CA PHE A 9 5.59 5.67 -2.38
C PHE A 9 5.27 5.34 -0.92
N ASP A 10 3.99 5.11 -0.66
CA ASP A 10 3.50 4.79 0.66
C ASP A 10 2.28 3.90 0.56
N PHE A 11 2.19 2.94 1.47
CA PHE A 11 1.01 2.08 1.64
C PHE A 11 0.20 2.54 2.83
N GLU A 12 -1.14 2.52 2.68
CA GLU A 12 -2.04 2.49 3.81
C GLU A 12 -2.44 1.04 4.06
N THR A 13 -2.59 0.65 5.31
CA THR A 13 -2.80 -0.75 5.69
C THR A 13 -4.05 -0.97 6.52
N SER A 14 -4.46 -2.24 6.62
CA SER A 14 -5.63 -2.64 7.39
C SER A 14 -5.40 -2.66 8.90
N GLY A 15 -4.16 -2.60 9.33
CA GLY A 15 -3.77 -2.66 10.72
C GLY A 15 -2.27 -2.83 10.85
N LEU A 16 -1.80 -3.07 12.07
CA LEU A 16 -0.39 -3.30 12.36
C LEU A 16 -0.08 -4.79 12.40
N PRO A 17 1.17 -5.17 12.09
CA PRO A 17 1.59 -6.55 12.28
C PRO A 17 1.46 -6.98 13.74
N GLU A 18 1.12 -8.24 13.94
CA GLU A 18 1.08 -8.83 15.28
C GLU A 18 2.46 -9.31 15.70
N GLY A 19 2.66 -9.43 17.02
CA GLY A 19 3.88 -9.96 17.60
C GLY A 19 4.87 -8.89 18.00
N ARG A 20 6.12 -9.31 18.17
CA ARG A 20 7.21 -8.44 18.61
C ARG A 20 7.63 -7.48 17.52
N ARG A 21 8.12 -6.31 17.94
CA ARG A 21 8.81 -5.41 17.02
C ARG A 21 10.09 -6.06 16.51
N ASN A 22 10.45 -5.75 15.26
CA ASN A 22 11.69 -6.21 14.62
C ASN A 22 11.77 -7.72 14.45
N VAL A 23 10.62 -8.38 14.33
CA VAL A 23 10.60 -9.80 13.97
C VAL A 23 10.94 -9.94 12.49
N GLU A 24 11.90 -10.78 12.18
CA GLU A 24 12.26 -11.07 10.81
C GLU A 24 11.09 -11.71 10.06
N VAL A 25 10.88 -11.33 8.81
CA VAL A 25 9.86 -11.93 7.96
C VAL A 25 10.36 -13.28 7.45
N THR A 26 9.82 -14.35 7.99
CA THR A 26 10.13 -15.74 7.61
C THR A 26 8.83 -16.47 7.28
N PRO A 27 8.88 -17.66 6.68
CA PRO A 27 7.65 -18.45 6.47
C PRO A 27 6.87 -18.69 7.76
N GLU A 28 7.55 -18.81 8.90
CA GLU A 28 6.92 -19.06 10.20
C GLU A 28 6.27 -17.80 10.79
N THR A 29 6.83 -16.62 10.50
CA THR A 29 6.30 -15.35 11.03
C THR A 29 5.38 -14.63 10.06
N LEU A 30 5.24 -15.10 8.83
CA LEU A 30 4.44 -14.45 7.80
C LEU A 30 2.98 -14.22 8.25
N LYS A 31 2.42 -15.16 9.00
CA LYS A 31 1.06 -15.05 9.54
C LYS A 31 0.85 -13.81 10.42
N ASN A 32 1.92 -13.30 11.04
CA ASN A 32 1.84 -12.11 11.88
C ASN A 32 1.48 -10.85 11.07
N PHE A 33 1.60 -10.92 9.77
CA PHE A 33 1.30 -9.80 8.86
C PHE A 33 -0.09 -9.90 8.23
N ASP A 34 -0.88 -10.92 8.59
CA ASP A 34 -2.26 -11.03 8.07
C ASP A 34 -3.14 -9.89 8.53
N SER A 35 -2.83 -9.27 9.66
CA SER A 35 -3.52 -8.07 10.16
C SER A 35 -3.00 -6.77 9.54
N CYS A 36 -1.96 -6.85 8.72
CA CYS A 36 -1.32 -5.68 8.09
C CYS A 36 -1.32 -5.86 6.57
N ARG A 37 -2.50 -5.74 5.96
CA ARG A 37 -2.67 -5.92 4.51
C ARG A 37 -2.77 -4.57 3.83
N ALA A 38 -2.30 -4.49 2.60
CA ALA A 38 -2.36 -3.25 1.83
C ALA A 38 -3.82 -2.86 1.55
N VAL A 39 -4.15 -1.60 1.82
CA VAL A 39 -5.46 -0.99 1.54
C VAL A 39 -5.36 0.00 0.39
N SER A 40 -4.26 0.73 0.33
CA SER A 40 -3.99 1.63 -0.81
C SER A 40 -2.50 1.77 -1.02
N LEU A 41 -2.16 2.17 -2.24
CA LEU A 41 -0.79 2.49 -2.63
C LEU A 41 -0.81 3.82 -3.36
N SER A 42 -0.05 4.77 -2.84
CA SER A 42 0.12 6.09 -3.45
C SER A 42 1.59 6.30 -3.76
N ALA A 43 1.88 6.93 -4.90
CA ALA A 43 3.25 7.19 -5.31
C ALA A 43 3.35 8.50 -6.08
N SER A 44 4.53 9.10 -6.03
CA SER A 44 4.87 10.29 -6.81
C SER A 44 6.22 10.09 -7.46
N ARG A 45 6.33 10.49 -8.72
CA ARG A 45 7.56 10.41 -9.48
C ARG A 45 8.13 11.81 -9.66
N PHE A 46 9.41 11.94 -9.39
CA PHE A 46 10.12 13.23 -9.44
C PHE A 46 11.31 13.14 -10.37
N SER A 47 11.62 14.29 -11.03
CA SER A 47 12.88 14.42 -11.74
C SER A 47 14.05 14.43 -10.76
N HIS A 48 15.28 14.27 -11.28
CA HIS A 48 16.49 14.34 -10.46
C HIS A 48 16.64 15.68 -9.74
N ARG A 49 15.92 16.71 -10.15
CA ARG A 49 15.91 18.05 -9.52
C ARG A 49 14.73 18.26 -8.56
N GLY A 50 13.95 17.21 -8.31
CA GLY A 50 12.83 17.27 -7.36
C GLY A 50 11.53 17.82 -7.94
N ARG A 51 11.41 17.97 -9.26
CA ARG A 51 10.16 18.37 -9.89
C ARG A 51 9.18 17.21 -9.95
N LEU A 52 7.94 17.42 -9.53
CA LEU A 52 6.89 16.41 -9.64
C LEU A 52 6.55 16.19 -11.12
N LEU A 53 6.66 14.93 -11.56
CA LEU A 53 6.38 14.53 -12.94
C LEU A 53 5.04 13.84 -13.08
N ASP A 54 4.67 12.98 -12.13
CA ASP A 54 3.44 12.20 -12.21
C ASP A 54 3.08 11.65 -10.83
N THR A 55 1.81 11.26 -10.67
CA THR A 55 1.32 10.65 -9.45
C THR A 55 0.57 9.35 -9.78
N PHE A 56 0.57 8.44 -8.82
CA PHE A 56 -0.14 7.18 -8.88
C PHE A 56 -0.93 7.02 -7.58
N ASP A 57 -2.17 6.59 -7.67
CA ASP A 57 -3.00 6.35 -6.50
C ASP A 57 -3.97 5.21 -6.81
N ALA A 58 -4.01 4.21 -5.94
CA ALA A 58 -4.88 3.07 -6.13
C ALA A 58 -5.34 2.51 -4.79
N THR A 59 -6.61 2.13 -4.73
CA THR A 59 -7.20 1.42 -3.60
C THR A 59 -7.19 -0.07 -3.91
N VAL A 60 -6.88 -0.89 -2.91
CA VAL A 60 -6.81 -2.34 -3.03
C VAL A 60 -8.13 -2.96 -2.56
N LEU A 61 -8.66 -3.89 -3.34
CA LEU A 61 -9.85 -4.64 -2.96
C LEU A 61 -9.50 -5.57 -1.79
N PRO A 62 -10.17 -5.43 -0.62
CA PRO A 62 -9.91 -6.31 0.51
C PRO A 62 -10.38 -7.73 0.21
N THR A 63 -9.44 -8.64 0.07
CA THR A 63 -9.72 -10.05 -0.18
C THR A 63 -9.23 -10.86 1.00
N GLY A 64 -10.16 -11.43 1.76
CA GLY A 64 -9.83 -12.26 2.92
C GLY A 64 -9.40 -11.50 4.16
N PHE A 65 -9.66 -10.18 4.24
CA PHE A 65 -9.37 -9.40 5.43
C PHE A 65 -10.34 -8.23 5.57
N THR A 66 -10.40 -7.67 6.77
CA THR A 66 -11.18 -6.47 7.06
C THR A 66 -10.25 -5.34 7.51
N ILE A 67 -10.66 -4.10 7.24
CA ILE A 67 -9.91 -2.92 7.65
C ILE A 67 -10.32 -2.58 9.09
N SER A 68 -9.35 -2.47 10.00
CA SER A 68 -9.65 -2.13 11.39
C SER A 68 -10.20 -0.71 11.50
N GLN A 69 -11.06 -0.48 12.49
CA GLN A 69 -11.61 0.86 12.73
C GLN A 69 -10.51 1.87 13.03
N LYS A 70 -9.49 1.45 13.77
CA LYS A 70 -8.35 2.32 14.08
C LYS A 70 -7.61 2.75 12.82
N SER A 71 -7.43 1.86 11.87
CA SER A 71 -6.79 2.19 10.58
C SER A 71 -7.67 3.14 9.77
N ILE A 72 -8.98 2.93 9.74
CA ILE A 72 -9.92 3.82 9.07
C ILE A 72 -9.82 5.25 9.63
N GLU A 73 -9.68 5.38 10.94
CA GLU A 73 -9.52 6.69 11.59
C GLU A 73 -8.24 7.39 11.15
N ILE A 74 -7.20 6.62 10.80
CA ILE A 74 -5.92 7.17 10.36
C ILE A 74 -5.96 7.58 8.89
N HIS A 75 -6.40 6.70 7.99
CA HIS A 75 -6.31 6.95 6.54
C HIS A 75 -7.63 7.28 5.87
N GLY A 76 -8.77 7.10 6.56
CA GLY A 76 -10.08 7.49 6.04
C GLY A 76 -10.66 6.55 4.99
N ILE A 77 -10.02 5.42 4.70
CA ILE A 77 -10.53 4.47 3.71
C ILE A 77 -11.39 3.43 4.44
N THR A 78 -12.70 3.51 4.24
CA THR A 78 -13.64 2.59 4.86
C THR A 78 -13.66 1.26 4.14
N GLN A 79 -14.15 0.22 4.83
CA GLN A 79 -14.36 -1.10 4.23
C GLN A 79 -15.26 -1.00 3.00
N GLU A 80 -16.34 -0.23 3.11
CA GLU A 80 -17.29 -0.05 2.02
C GLU A 80 -16.64 0.61 0.80
N ARG A 81 -15.87 1.68 1.03
CA ARG A 81 -15.15 2.37 -0.04
C ARG A 81 -14.14 1.45 -0.72
N ALA A 82 -13.38 0.69 0.07
CA ALA A 82 -12.39 -0.24 -0.47
C ALA A 82 -13.04 -1.36 -1.27
N ASN A 83 -14.20 -1.86 -0.83
CA ASN A 83 -14.93 -2.88 -1.56
C ASN A 83 -15.50 -2.35 -2.89
N ARG A 84 -15.88 -1.07 -2.91
CA ARG A 84 -16.46 -0.44 -4.11
C ARG A 84 -15.41 0.00 -5.12
N GLU A 85 -14.34 0.61 -4.65
CA GLU A 85 -13.33 1.24 -5.51
C GLU A 85 -12.06 0.41 -5.68
N GLY A 86 -11.87 -0.58 -4.83
CA GLY A 86 -10.62 -1.35 -4.79
C GLY A 86 -10.45 -2.25 -6.00
N ARG A 87 -9.19 -2.41 -6.39
CA ARG A 87 -8.77 -3.34 -7.43
C ARG A 87 -7.94 -4.46 -6.81
N PRO A 88 -7.90 -5.67 -7.41
CA PRO A 88 -7.04 -6.74 -6.91
C PRO A 88 -5.60 -6.25 -6.70
N PHE A 89 -4.98 -6.64 -5.60
CA PHE A 89 -3.63 -6.18 -5.27
C PHE A 89 -2.63 -6.46 -6.39
N THR A 90 -2.73 -7.62 -7.02
CA THR A 90 -1.82 -7.98 -8.12
C THR A 90 -1.91 -6.99 -9.28
N ASP A 91 -3.11 -6.53 -9.61
CA ASP A 91 -3.32 -5.56 -10.69
C ASP A 91 -2.76 -4.19 -10.30
N VAL A 92 -2.98 -3.76 -9.06
CA VAL A 92 -2.43 -2.51 -8.54
C VAL A 92 -0.91 -2.55 -8.57
N PHE A 93 -0.32 -3.65 -8.12
CA PHE A 93 1.13 -3.80 -8.08
C PHE A 93 1.75 -3.81 -9.47
N VAL A 94 1.13 -4.50 -10.43
CA VAL A 94 1.59 -4.50 -11.83
C VAL A 94 1.57 -3.08 -12.40
N ASP A 95 0.49 -2.34 -12.18
CA ASP A 95 0.40 -0.96 -12.66
C ASP A 95 1.42 -0.05 -11.99
N PHE A 96 1.66 -0.24 -10.69
CA PHE A 96 2.71 0.49 -9.98
C PHE A 96 4.08 0.21 -10.58
N MET A 97 4.37 -1.04 -10.91
CA MET A 97 5.66 -1.40 -11.51
C MET A 97 5.87 -0.78 -12.90
N LYS A 98 4.78 -0.44 -13.59
CA LYS A 98 4.83 0.28 -14.87
C LYS A 98 4.93 1.79 -14.69
N PHE A 99 4.58 2.26 -13.52
CA PHE A 99 4.63 3.69 -13.20
C PHE A 99 6.06 4.18 -13.11
#